data_e36b3d52d8f75c414b4ee263415401a6
#
_entry.id   e36b3d52d8f75c414b4ee263415401a6
#
_cell.length_a   1.000
_cell.length_b   1.000
_cell.length_c   1.000
_cell.angle_alpha   90.00
_cell.angle_beta   90.00
_cell.angle_gamma   90.00
#
_symmetry.space_group_name_H-M   'P 1'
#
loop_
_entity.id
_entity.type
_entity.pdbx_description
1 polymer ?
#
loop_
_entity_poly.entity_id
_entity_poly.type
_entity_poly.pdbx_seq_one_letter_code
_entity_poly.pdbx_strand_id
1 'polypeptide(L)'
;MLNVALTGNIAAGKSTVVELFRRWGATIVDADELVRQAQAPGGEVLAAIVRRFGSDVLAPDGSLDRAALRSKVMGDQAALDALNTIVHPAVRRRRDQLAREARERGDVLVVNDIPLLFEVLDPGEFDAVLLVDAGVALRRTRLRAMRGLSNEEADRMIAAQMPAERKRPRSHFVIDNDGSVAELELAARAVFKELRRRAARAALGRPAQSLLLAAEEPEDPALTAIASRYSDAGLAVRRVTGGSAVEKALARVAARPDAIVATAAAAAATERAWERAGRPGVLVHLSDDPDPVAVRLDVRPWGHDRLRLTEPGGHGLAPRPDLFPESNPLA
;
A
#
# COMPACT_ATOMS: atom_id res chain seq x y z
N MET A 1 -3.62 -5.70 10.28
CA MET A 1 -2.61 -5.34 9.27
C MET A 1 -3.16 -5.70 7.91
N LEU A 2 -3.11 -4.80 6.96
CA LEU A 2 -3.54 -5.03 5.58
C LEU A 2 -2.30 -5.29 4.70
N ASN A 3 -2.36 -6.34 3.88
CA ASN A 3 -1.28 -6.75 2.98
C ASN A 3 -1.68 -6.41 1.53
N VAL A 4 -1.07 -5.38 0.96
CA VAL A 4 -1.47 -4.78 -0.32
C VAL A 4 -0.42 -5.06 -1.39
N ALA A 5 -0.83 -5.44 -2.59
CA ALA A 5 0.02 -5.40 -3.77
C ALA A 5 -0.10 -4.04 -4.47
N LEU A 6 1.04 -3.40 -4.75
CA LEU A 6 1.13 -2.22 -5.56
C LEU A 6 1.83 -2.57 -6.87
N THR A 7 1.15 -2.34 -7.97
CA THR A 7 1.64 -2.66 -9.31
C THR A 7 1.44 -1.49 -10.27
N GLY A 8 1.99 -1.59 -11.45
CA GLY A 8 1.83 -0.57 -12.49
C GLY A 8 2.76 -0.83 -13.66
N ASN A 9 2.32 -0.42 -14.83
CA ASN A 9 3.10 -0.58 -16.04
C ASN A 9 4.32 0.35 -16.05
N ILE A 10 5.30 0.00 -16.88
CA ILE A 10 6.54 0.78 -17.01
C ILE A 10 6.25 2.27 -17.25
N ALA A 11 6.96 3.15 -16.56
CA ALA A 11 6.79 4.60 -16.60
C ALA A 11 5.40 5.14 -16.19
N ALA A 12 4.56 4.33 -15.54
CA ALA A 12 3.27 4.78 -15.00
C ALA A 12 3.41 5.66 -13.73
N GLY A 13 4.58 5.71 -13.09
CA GLY A 13 4.81 6.51 -11.88
C GLY A 13 4.67 5.72 -10.58
N LYS A 14 4.66 4.39 -10.65
CA LYS A 14 4.58 3.48 -9.49
C LYS A 14 5.59 3.83 -8.40
N SER A 15 6.86 4.08 -8.75
CA SER A 15 7.92 4.38 -7.78
C SER A 15 7.65 5.65 -6.96
N THR A 16 7.00 6.65 -7.54
CA THR A 16 6.58 7.85 -6.82
C THR A 16 5.53 7.51 -5.75
N VAL A 17 4.54 6.68 -6.10
CA VAL A 17 3.50 6.24 -5.15
C VAL A 17 4.10 5.38 -4.03
N VAL A 18 5.03 4.48 -4.35
CA VAL A 18 5.77 3.68 -3.35
C VAL A 18 6.48 4.59 -2.35
N GLU A 19 7.18 5.62 -2.84
CA GLU A 19 7.91 6.56 -1.97
C GLU A 19 6.98 7.41 -1.11
N LEU A 20 5.84 7.85 -1.65
CA LEU A 20 4.80 8.53 -0.89
C LEU A 20 4.27 7.64 0.24
N PHE A 21 3.95 6.39 -0.06
CA PHE A 21 3.42 5.44 0.93
C PHE A 21 4.45 5.13 2.02
N ARG A 22 5.74 5.00 1.64
CA ARG A 22 6.84 4.85 2.61
C ARG A 22 6.91 6.05 3.56
N ARG A 23 6.90 7.27 3.03
CA ARG A 23 6.91 8.51 3.83
C ARG A 23 5.70 8.62 4.77
N TRP A 24 4.55 8.07 4.38
CA TRP A 24 3.34 8.07 5.21
C TRP A 24 3.25 6.88 6.17
N GLY A 25 4.31 6.09 6.29
CA GLY A 25 4.44 5.03 7.29
C GLY A 25 3.93 3.67 6.87
N ALA A 26 3.84 3.37 5.56
CA ALA A 26 3.67 1.99 5.10
C ALA A 26 4.99 1.23 5.15
N THR A 27 4.95 -0.03 5.53
CA THR A 27 6.05 -0.95 5.35
C THR A 27 6.09 -1.39 3.89
N ILE A 28 7.20 -1.10 3.20
CA ILE A 28 7.36 -1.45 1.79
C ILE A 28 8.20 -2.72 1.65
N VAL A 29 7.69 -3.66 0.88
CA VAL A 29 8.37 -4.90 0.48
C VAL A 29 8.61 -4.83 -1.02
N ASP A 30 9.86 -4.63 -1.43
CA ASP A 30 10.28 -4.56 -2.83
C ASP A 30 10.55 -5.99 -3.35
N ALA A 31 9.68 -6.47 -4.27
CA ALA A 31 9.80 -7.81 -4.82
C ALA A 31 11.07 -8.00 -5.65
N ASP A 32 11.51 -6.98 -6.38
CA ASP A 32 12.74 -7.06 -7.18
C ASP A 32 13.98 -7.15 -6.27
N GLU A 33 13.96 -6.47 -5.11
CA GLU A 33 15.02 -6.61 -4.10
C GLU A 33 15.00 -8.01 -3.47
N LEU A 34 13.85 -8.57 -3.18
CA LEU A 34 13.75 -9.93 -2.68
C LEU A 34 14.30 -10.96 -3.68
N VAL A 35 14.05 -10.77 -4.98
CA VAL A 35 14.66 -11.61 -6.04
C VAL A 35 16.19 -11.47 -6.02
N ARG A 36 16.71 -10.24 -5.89
CA ARG A 36 18.16 -10.00 -5.81
C ARG A 36 18.78 -10.69 -4.60
N GLN A 37 18.15 -10.59 -3.44
CA GLN A 37 18.60 -11.23 -2.21
C GLN A 37 18.56 -12.76 -2.30
N ALA A 38 17.49 -13.33 -2.87
CA ALA A 38 17.37 -14.78 -3.07
C ALA A 38 18.48 -15.34 -3.99
N GLN A 39 18.93 -14.54 -4.95
CA GLN A 39 19.99 -14.88 -5.91
C GLN A 39 21.40 -14.49 -5.45
N ALA A 40 21.59 -14.18 -4.16
CA ALA A 40 22.88 -13.78 -3.64
C ALA A 40 23.93 -14.93 -3.75
N PRO A 41 25.22 -14.58 -3.91
CA PRO A 41 26.30 -15.58 -3.95
C PRO A 41 26.28 -16.52 -2.74
N GLY A 42 26.55 -17.80 -2.98
CA GLY A 42 26.54 -18.84 -1.92
C GLY A 42 25.14 -19.31 -1.48
N GLY A 43 24.06 -18.72 -2.00
CA GLY A 43 22.70 -19.11 -1.67
C GLY A 43 22.21 -20.35 -2.45
N GLU A 44 21.24 -21.07 -1.86
CA GLU A 44 20.64 -22.28 -2.44
C GLU A 44 19.95 -21.99 -3.80
N VAL A 45 19.33 -20.81 -3.93
CA VAL A 45 18.64 -20.40 -5.16
C VAL A 45 19.65 -20.22 -6.30
N LEU A 46 20.76 -19.52 -6.06
CA LEU A 46 21.80 -19.37 -7.08
C LEU A 46 22.39 -20.73 -7.46
N ALA A 47 22.65 -21.61 -6.49
CA ALA A 47 23.14 -22.95 -6.77
C ALA A 47 22.14 -23.77 -7.61
N ALA A 48 20.83 -23.63 -7.37
CA ALA A 48 19.79 -24.28 -8.17
C ALA A 48 19.71 -23.71 -9.61
N ILE A 49 19.87 -22.39 -9.77
CA ILE A 49 19.96 -21.74 -11.09
C ILE A 49 21.16 -22.28 -11.86
N VAL A 50 22.34 -22.36 -11.24
CA VAL A 50 23.56 -22.89 -11.88
C VAL A 50 23.37 -24.36 -12.29
N ARG A 51 22.77 -25.20 -11.43
CA ARG A 51 22.48 -26.59 -11.80
C ARG A 51 21.54 -26.70 -13.01
N ARG A 52 20.58 -25.79 -13.13
CA ARG A 52 19.58 -25.85 -14.21
C ARG A 52 20.06 -25.22 -15.52
N PHE A 53 20.84 -24.13 -15.44
CA PHE A 53 21.18 -23.31 -16.60
C PHE A 53 22.66 -23.36 -16.99
N GLY A 54 23.50 -24.00 -16.17
CA GLY A 54 24.95 -24.08 -16.40
C GLY A 54 25.75 -23.01 -15.63
N SER A 55 27.05 -23.24 -15.50
CA SER A 55 27.96 -22.32 -14.79
C SER A 55 28.27 -21.02 -15.53
N ASP A 56 27.96 -20.94 -16.80
CA ASP A 56 28.09 -19.76 -17.64
C ASP A 56 27.10 -18.63 -17.30
N VAL A 57 26.16 -18.89 -16.39
CA VAL A 57 25.32 -17.84 -15.78
C VAL A 57 26.00 -17.18 -14.56
N LEU A 58 27.24 -17.53 -14.23
CA LEU A 58 28.00 -16.87 -13.17
C LEU A 58 28.96 -15.84 -13.74
N ALA A 59 29.04 -14.70 -13.10
CA ALA A 59 30.13 -13.74 -13.30
C ALA A 59 31.42 -14.25 -12.66
N PRO A 60 32.63 -13.69 -13.01
CA PRO A 60 33.92 -14.12 -12.47
C PRO A 60 34.03 -14.02 -10.93
N ASP A 61 33.26 -13.17 -10.29
CA ASP A 61 33.19 -13.01 -8.83
C ASP A 61 32.24 -14.01 -8.14
N GLY A 62 31.64 -14.94 -8.89
CA GLY A 62 30.68 -15.91 -8.38
C GLY A 62 29.25 -15.37 -8.19
N SER A 63 28.99 -14.14 -8.54
CA SER A 63 27.64 -13.60 -8.58
C SER A 63 26.88 -14.02 -9.84
N LEU A 64 25.54 -13.84 -9.83
CA LEU A 64 24.68 -14.13 -10.98
C LEU A 64 24.94 -13.10 -12.10
N ASP A 65 25.36 -13.57 -13.28
CA ASP A 65 25.30 -12.79 -14.52
C ASP A 65 23.84 -12.76 -15.04
N ARG A 66 23.14 -11.67 -14.70
CA ARG A 66 21.73 -11.48 -15.09
C ARG A 66 21.56 -11.35 -16.61
N ALA A 67 22.55 -10.88 -17.33
CA ALA A 67 22.47 -10.76 -18.79
C ALA A 67 22.56 -12.14 -19.43
N ALA A 68 23.52 -12.97 -18.99
CA ALA A 68 23.66 -14.35 -19.44
C ALA A 68 22.41 -15.19 -19.13
N LEU A 69 21.88 -15.11 -17.89
CA LEU A 69 20.63 -15.80 -17.52
C LEU A 69 19.45 -15.33 -18.36
N ARG A 70 19.31 -14.01 -18.55
CA ARG A 70 18.24 -13.44 -19.40
C ARG A 70 18.30 -14.00 -20.82
N SER A 71 19.49 -14.08 -21.40
CA SER A 71 19.67 -14.62 -22.75
C SER A 71 19.20 -16.08 -22.87
N LYS A 72 19.35 -16.86 -21.79
CA LYS A 72 18.91 -18.27 -21.75
C LYS A 72 17.41 -18.47 -21.62
N VAL A 73 16.74 -17.52 -20.95
CA VAL A 73 15.26 -17.63 -20.72
C VAL A 73 14.46 -16.80 -21.72
N MET A 74 15.11 -15.88 -22.45
CA MET A 74 14.42 -15.02 -23.41
C MET A 74 13.99 -15.81 -24.62
N GLY A 75 12.65 -15.84 -24.86
CA GLY A 75 12.06 -16.60 -25.98
C GLY A 75 11.86 -18.09 -25.71
N ASP A 76 12.25 -18.60 -24.54
CA ASP A 76 11.99 -19.98 -24.10
C ASP A 76 11.09 -19.97 -22.85
N GLN A 77 9.80 -20.25 -23.07
CA GLN A 77 8.81 -20.27 -21.98
C GLN A 77 9.12 -21.37 -20.95
N ALA A 78 9.60 -22.54 -21.38
CA ALA A 78 9.93 -23.63 -20.46
C ALA A 78 11.15 -23.29 -19.58
N ALA A 79 12.14 -22.60 -20.14
CA ALA A 79 13.26 -22.09 -19.36
C ALA A 79 12.84 -21.01 -18.36
N LEU A 80 11.93 -20.10 -18.76
CA LEU A 80 11.38 -19.07 -17.87
C LEU A 80 10.57 -19.72 -16.72
N ASP A 81 9.73 -20.69 -17.01
CA ASP A 81 8.94 -21.43 -16.02
C ASP A 81 9.83 -22.19 -15.03
N ALA A 82 10.91 -22.80 -15.52
CA ALA A 82 11.90 -23.46 -14.68
C ALA A 82 12.61 -22.46 -13.74
N LEU A 83 12.98 -21.27 -14.23
CA LEU A 83 13.57 -20.21 -13.41
C LEU A 83 12.57 -19.74 -12.35
N ASN A 84 11.32 -19.50 -12.73
CA ASN A 84 10.26 -19.08 -11.81
C ASN A 84 10.03 -20.13 -10.71
N THR A 85 10.02 -21.40 -11.05
CA THR A 85 9.88 -22.50 -10.09
C THR A 85 11.01 -22.54 -9.07
N ILE A 86 12.21 -22.14 -9.43
CA ILE A 86 13.36 -22.04 -8.52
C ILE A 86 13.27 -20.80 -7.62
N VAL A 87 12.92 -19.64 -8.19
CA VAL A 87 13.04 -18.34 -7.51
C VAL A 87 11.80 -18.02 -6.66
N HIS A 88 10.60 -18.24 -7.19
CA HIS A 88 9.36 -17.79 -6.53
C HIS A 88 9.17 -18.36 -5.11
N PRO A 89 9.45 -19.63 -4.80
CA PRO A 89 9.28 -20.15 -3.44
C PRO A 89 10.14 -19.43 -2.40
N ALA A 90 11.37 -19.07 -2.76
CA ALA A 90 12.28 -18.35 -1.86
C ALA A 90 11.81 -16.91 -1.63
N VAL A 91 11.41 -16.22 -2.69
CA VAL A 91 10.87 -14.85 -2.62
C VAL A 91 9.57 -14.84 -1.80
N ARG A 92 8.67 -15.81 -2.02
CA ARG A 92 7.42 -15.94 -1.26
C ARG A 92 7.69 -16.14 0.23
N ARG A 93 8.56 -17.08 0.60
CA ARG A 93 8.94 -17.32 1.99
C ARG A 93 9.46 -16.05 2.67
N ARG A 94 10.34 -15.30 1.98
CA ARG A 94 10.91 -14.06 2.53
C ARG A 94 9.86 -12.96 2.65
N ARG A 95 8.99 -12.80 1.66
CA ARG A 95 7.84 -11.87 1.72
C ARG A 95 6.93 -12.19 2.91
N ASP A 96 6.57 -13.46 3.08
CA ASP A 96 5.70 -13.89 4.18
C ASP A 96 6.36 -13.70 5.54
N GLN A 97 7.68 -13.88 5.63
CA GLN A 97 8.45 -13.57 6.85
C GLN A 97 8.39 -12.08 7.15
N LEU A 98 8.66 -11.20 6.18
CA LEU A 98 8.58 -9.75 6.35
C LEU A 98 7.18 -9.28 6.76
N ALA A 99 6.14 -9.91 6.21
CA ALA A 99 4.76 -9.63 6.59
C ALA A 99 4.46 -10.06 8.04
N ARG A 100 5.01 -11.18 8.51
CA ARG A 100 4.93 -11.59 9.94
C ARG A 100 5.66 -10.62 10.85
N GLU A 101 6.90 -10.27 10.51
CA GLU A 101 7.70 -9.30 11.25
C GLU A 101 6.99 -7.94 11.36
N ALA A 102 6.37 -7.48 10.26
CA ALA A 102 5.57 -6.26 10.25
C ALA A 102 4.35 -6.35 11.16
N ARG A 103 3.66 -7.50 11.17
CA ARG A 103 2.51 -7.75 12.07
C ARG A 103 2.93 -7.74 13.53
N GLU A 104 4.06 -8.35 13.86
CA GLU A 104 4.62 -8.37 15.22
C GLU A 104 5.02 -6.97 15.71
N ARG A 105 5.52 -6.12 14.82
CA ARG A 105 5.77 -4.69 15.11
C ARG A 105 4.49 -3.86 15.27
N GLY A 106 3.34 -4.40 14.88
CA GLY A 106 2.06 -3.67 14.88
C GLY A 106 1.87 -2.75 13.67
N ASP A 107 2.60 -3.00 12.57
CA ASP A 107 2.44 -2.23 11.34
C ASP A 107 1.01 -2.37 10.81
N VAL A 108 0.43 -1.26 10.39
CA VAL A 108 -0.97 -1.23 9.94
C VAL A 108 -1.09 -1.66 8.49
N LEU A 109 -0.09 -1.32 7.66
CA LEU A 109 -0.11 -1.49 6.21
C LEU A 109 1.24 -1.98 5.70
N VAL A 110 1.22 -3.12 5.03
CA VAL A 110 2.34 -3.65 4.25
C VAL A 110 2.00 -3.52 2.77
N VAL A 111 2.89 -2.91 2.01
CA VAL A 111 2.74 -2.69 0.58
C VAL A 111 3.85 -3.42 -0.16
N ASN A 112 3.46 -4.40 -0.96
CA ASN A 112 4.37 -5.17 -1.79
C ASN A 112 4.48 -4.48 -3.15
N ASP A 113 5.64 -3.96 -3.46
CA ASP A 113 5.96 -3.37 -4.75
C ASP A 113 6.28 -4.46 -5.77
N ILE A 114 5.32 -4.76 -6.67
CA ILE A 114 5.41 -5.87 -7.61
C ILE A 114 5.07 -5.38 -9.04
N PRO A 115 6.06 -5.02 -9.85
CA PRO A 115 5.83 -4.45 -11.19
C PRO A 115 5.03 -5.35 -12.13
N LEU A 116 5.26 -6.65 -12.09
CA LEU A 116 4.64 -7.66 -12.96
C LEU A 116 3.65 -8.55 -12.20
N LEU A 117 2.88 -7.99 -11.27
CA LEU A 117 1.96 -8.74 -10.41
C LEU A 117 1.09 -9.73 -11.20
N PHE A 118 0.38 -9.22 -12.20
CA PHE A 118 -0.61 -10.00 -12.96
C PHE A 118 0.00 -11.00 -13.94
N GLU A 119 1.28 -10.85 -14.20
CA GLU A 119 2.06 -11.73 -15.08
C GLU A 119 2.69 -12.90 -14.31
N VAL A 120 3.00 -12.71 -13.02
CA VAL A 120 3.84 -13.68 -12.27
C VAL A 120 3.21 -14.20 -10.98
N LEU A 121 2.16 -13.58 -10.45
CA LEU A 121 1.51 -13.96 -9.19
C LEU A 121 -0.01 -13.97 -9.31
N ASP A 122 -0.65 -14.67 -8.38
CA ASP A 122 -2.09 -14.55 -8.18
C ASP A 122 -2.39 -13.29 -7.33
N PRO A 123 -3.16 -12.32 -7.86
CA PRO A 123 -3.58 -11.15 -7.09
C PRO A 123 -4.37 -11.50 -5.83
N GLY A 124 -5.03 -12.67 -5.79
CA GLY A 124 -5.78 -13.17 -4.62
C GLY A 124 -4.92 -13.48 -3.39
N GLU A 125 -3.59 -13.45 -3.50
CA GLU A 125 -2.69 -13.55 -2.34
C GLU A 125 -2.66 -12.28 -1.48
N PHE A 126 -3.29 -11.19 -1.92
CA PHE A 126 -3.25 -9.88 -1.27
C PHE A 126 -4.66 -9.42 -0.88
N ASP A 127 -4.75 -8.75 0.26
CA ASP A 127 -6.00 -8.17 0.76
C ASP A 127 -6.55 -7.07 -0.17
N ALA A 128 -5.65 -6.39 -0.89
CA ALA A 128 -6.02 -5.42 -1.91
C ALA A 128 -4.93 -5.30 -2.98
N VAL A 129 -5.33 -4.90 -4.18
CA VAL A 129 -4.44 -4.59 -5.30
C VAL A 129 -4.62 -3.13 -5.69
N LEU A 130 -3.53 -2.39 -5.71
CA LEU A 130 -3.45 -1.02 -6.19
C LEU A 130 -2.67 -1.00 -7.52
N LEU A 131 -3.31 -0.51 -8.57
CA LEU A 131 -2.69 -0.26 -9.86
C LEU A 131 -2.39 1.23 -10.02
N VAL A 132 -1.15 1.57 -10.34
CA VAL A 132 -0.79 2.90 -10.87
C VAL A 132 -0.74 2.81 -12.37
N ASP A 133 -1.54 3.61 -13.05
CA ASP A 133 -1.68 3.61 -14.49
C ASP A 133 -1.43 5.01 -15.09
N ALA A 134 -1.02 5.05 -16.33
CA ALA A 134 -0.88 6.27 -17.13
C ALA A 134 -1.04 5.93 -18.61
N GLY A 135 -1.56 6.87 -19.38
CA GLY A 135 -1.77 6.71 -20.81
C GLY A 135 -0.50 6.32 -21.57
N VAL A 136 -0.64 5.46 -22.58
CA VAL A 136 0.49 4.93 -23.36
C VAL A 136 1.38 6.04 -23.93
N ALA A 137 0.78 7.11 -24.48
CA ALA A 137 1.52 8.23 -25.05
C ALA A 137 2.40 8.93 -23.98
N LEU A 138 1.88 9.12 -22.78
CA LEU A 138 2.61 9.74 -21.68
C LEU A 138 3.74 8.81 -21.19
N ARG A 139 3.47 7.52 -21.06
CA ARG A 139 4.50 6.54 -20.68
C ARG A 139 5.65 6.49 -21.69
N ARG A 140 5.34 6.54 -23.00
CA ARG A 140 6.34 6.64 -24.07
C ARG A 140 7.20 7.90 -23.90
N THR A 141 6.56 9.05 -23.69
CA THR A 141 7.27 10.32 -23.45
C THR A 141 8.19 10.24 -22.23
N ARG A 142 7.71 9.69 -21.14
CA ARG A 142 8.51 9.50 -19.90
C ARG A 142 9.71 8.56 -20.13
N LEU A 143 9.53 7.45 -20.85
CA LEU A 143 10.61 6.52 -21.18
C LEU A 143 11.71 7.18 -22.01
N ARG A 144 11.33 7.97 -23.01
CA ARG A 144 12.26 8.72 -23.81
C ARG A 144 13.05 9.76 -23.00
N ALA A 145 12.34 10.54 -22.19
CA ALA A 145 12.95 11.59 -21.38
C ALA A 145 13.88 11.03 -20.29
N MET A 146 13.48 9.93 -19.63
CA MET A 146 14.21 9.40 -18.46
C MET A 146 15.30 8.40 -18.84
N ARG A 147 15.19 7.70 -19.98
CA ARG A 147 16.10 6.61 -20.37
C ARG A 147 16.77 6.82 -21.72
N GLY A 148 16.49 7.93 -22.42
CA GLY A 148 17.07 8.22 -23.73
C GLY A 148 16.63 7.25 -24.84
N LEU A 149 15.51 6.52 -24.67
CA LEU A 149 15.06 5.53 -25.63
C LEU A 149 14.47 6.16 -26.89
N SER A 150 14.57 5.43 -28.00
CA SER A 150 13.81 5.75 -29.22
C SER A 150 12.31 5.48 -29.03
N ASN A 151 11.48 5.92 -29.96
CA ASN A 151 10.04 5.60 -29.94
C ASN A 151 9.81 4.09 -30.04
N GLU A 152 10.53 3.42 -30.94
CA GLU A 152 10.41 1.99 -31.20
C GLU A 152 10.85 1.15 -29.99
N GLU A 153 11.89 1.58 -29.30
CA GLU A 153 12.34 0.92 -28.08
C GLU A 153 11.33 1.09 -26.94
N ALA A 154 10.80 2.30 -26.75
CA ALA A 154 9.78 2.59 -25.77
C ALA A 154 8.50 1.78 -26.03
N ASP A 155 8.06 1.71 -27.29
CA ASP A 155 6.87 0.96 -27.70
C ASP A 155 7.06 -0.55 -27.48
N ARG A 156 8.22 -1.10 -27.80
CA ARG A 156 8.55 -2.52 -27.50
C ARG A 156 8.49 -2.81 -26.01
N MET A 157 9.03 -1.93 -25.16
CA MET A 157 8.98 -2.11 -23.71
C MET A 157 7.56 -2.02 -23.16
N ILE A 158 6.72 -1.13 -23.71
CA ILE A 158 5.32 -1.01 -23.33
C ILE A 158 4.53 -2.25 -23.75
N ALA A 159 4.73 -2.71 -25.00
CA ALA A 159 4.03 -3.88 -25.55
C ALA A 159 4.42 -5.20 -24.89
N ALA A 160 5.60 -5.28 -24.25
CA ALA A 160 6.06 -6.46 -23.53
C ALA A 160 5.31 -6.73 -22.21
N GLN A 161 4.50 -5.77 -21.72
CA GLN A 161 3.72 -5.92 -20.51
C GLN A 161 2.24 -6.14 -20.81
N MET A 162 1.54 -6.78 -19.87
CA MET A 162 0.08 -6.89 -19.96
C MET A 162 -0.55 -5.49 -20.06
N PRO A 163 -1.46 -5.24 -21.02
CA PRO A 163 -2.15 -3.98 -21.17
C PRO A 163 -2.90 -3.57 -19.89
N ALA A 164 -2.92 -2.27 -19.61
CA ALA A 164 -3.57 -1.74 -18.40
C ALA A 164 -5.07 -2.07 -18.37
N GLU A 165 -5.73 -2.10 -19.53
CA GLU A 165 -7.15 -2.44 -19.69
C GLU A 165 -7.49 -3.83 -19.14
N ARG A 166 -6.52 -4.74 -19.14
CA ARG A 166 -6.67 -6.10 -18.58
C ARG A 166 -6.32 -6.14 -17.08
N LYS A 167 -5.53 -5.19 -16.57
CA LYS A 167 -5.14 -5.07 -15.16
C LYS A 167 -6.20 -4.32 -14.34
N ARG A 168 -6.77 -3.25 -14.90
CA ARG A 168 -7.75 -2.38 -14.22
C ARG A 168 -8.93 -3.15 -13.63
N PRO A 169 -9.62 -4.05 -14.36
CA PRO A 169 -10.74 -4.83 -13.81
C PRO A 169 -10.35 -5.74 -12.66
N ARG A 170 -9.08 -6.11 -12.55
CA ARG A 170 -8.54 -7.02 -11.53
C ARG A 170 -7.89 -6.28 -10.37
N SER A 171 -8.00 -4.94 -10.33
CA SER A 171 -7.42 -4.07 -9.30
C SER A 171 -8.51 -3.47 -8.43
N HIS A 172 -8.30 -3.47 -7.13
CA HIS A 172 -9.23 -2.89 -6.15
C HIS A 172 -9.21 -1.36 -6.18
N PHE A 173 -8.04 -0.80 -6.47
CA PHE A 173 -7.82 0.63 -6.64
C PHE A 173 -7.02 0.89 -7.89
N VAL A 174 -7.32 1.99 -8.56
CA VAL A 174 -6.55 2.49 -9.70
C VAL A 174 -6.23 3.96 -9.44
N ILE A 175 -4.96 4.30 -9.56
CA ILE A 175 -4.49 5.70 -9.59
C ILE A 175 -4.13 6.03 -11.02
N ASP A 176 -4.89 6.91 -11.65
CA ASP A 176 -4.57 7.47 -12.95
C ASP A 176 -3.53 8.59 -12.79
N ASN A 177 -2.37 8.43 -13.43
CA ASN A 177 -1.24 9.36 -13.32
C ASN A 177 -0.98 10.05 -14.68
N ASP A 178 -2.00 10.68 -15.20
CA ASP A 178 -1.92 11.44 -16.46
C ASP A 178 -1.68 12.95 -16.23
N GLY A 179 -1.76 13.39 -14.99
CA GLY A 179 -1.62 14.78 -14.58
C GLY A 179 -0.27 15.14 -13.96
N SER A 180 -0.29 16.15 -13.11
CA SER A 180 0.86 16.66 -12.37
C SER A 180 1.25 15.74 -11.20
N VAL A 181 2.45 15.97 -10.65
CA VAL A 181 2.91 15.27 -9.43
C VAL A 181 2.02 15.57 -8.23
N ALA A 182 1.49 16.80 -8.14
CA ALA A 182 0.58 17.19 -7.05
C ALA A 182 -0.75 16.42 -7.13
N GLU A 183 -1.31 16.24 -8.31
CA GLU A 183 -2.51 15.43 -8.52
C GLU A 183 -2.26 13.96 -8.19
N LEU A 184 -1.11 13.41 -8.60
CA LEU A 184 -0.70 12.07 -8.22
C LEU A 184 -0.61 11.92 -6.69
N GLU A 185 -0.03 12.88 -5.98
CA GLU A 185 0.08 12.86 -4.52
C GLU A 185 -1.30 12.89 -3.86
N LEU A 186 -2.22 13.73 -4.33
CA LEU A 186 -3.59 13.77 -3.82
C LEU A 186 -4.32 12.43 -4.02
N ALA A 187 -4.22 11.84 -5.21
CA ALA A 187 -4.81 10.55 -5.53
C ALA A 187 -4.20 9.43 -4.66
N ALA A 188 -2.88 9.40 -4.55
CA ALA A 188 -2.18 8.43 -3.70
C ALA A 188 -2.56 8.58 -2.22
N ARG A 189 -2.71 9.83 -1.73
CA ARG A 189 -3.12 10.10 -0.35
C ARG A 189 -4.54 9.61 -0.07
N ALA A 190 -5.45 9.78 -1.01
CA ALA A 190 -6.82 9.29 -0.88
C ALA A 190 -6.86 7.75 -0.76
N VAL A 191 -6.15 7.04 -1.64
CA VAL A 191 -6.03 5.57 -1.57
C VAL A 191 -5.36 5.13 -0.28
N PHE A 192 -4.27 5.78 0.14
CA PHE A 192 -3.57 5.45 1.38
C PHE A 192 -4.48 5.54 2.61
N LYS A 193 -5.30 6.60 2.70
CA LYS A 193 -6.27 6.78 3.78
C LYS A 193 -7.32 5.68 3.77
N GLU A 194 -7.82 5.30 2.60
CA GLU A 194 -8.79 4.22 2.48
C GLU A 194 -8.20 2.86 2.88
N LEU A 195 -6.98 2.56 2.47
CA LEU A 195 -6.29 1.34 2.89
C LEU A 195 -6.08 1.28 4.41
N ARG A 196 -5.68 2.39 5.04
CA ARG A 196 -5.57 2.46 6.50
C ARG A 196 -6.91 2.25 7.20
N ARG A 197 -7.98 2.81 6.65
CA ARG A 197 -9.34 2.62 7.17
C ARG A 197 -9.76 1.14 7.10
N ARG A 198 -9.52 0.47 5.97
CA ARG A 198 -9.79 -0.97 5.82
C ARG A 198 -8.98 -1.82 6.79
N ALA A 199 -7.70 -1.49 6.96
CA ALA A 199 -6.85 -2.17 7.94
C ALA A 199 -7.40 -2.05 9.37
N ALA A 200 -7.92 -0.89 9.74
CA ALA A 200 -8.52 -0.67 11.04
C ALA A 200 -9.83 -1.46 11.21
N ARG A 201 -10.69 -1.49 10.18
CA ARG A 201 -11.91 -2.33 10.19
C ARG A 201 -11.57 -3.80 10.42
N ALA A 202 -10.61 -4.32 9.64
CA ALA A 202 -10.19 -5.70 9.78
C ALA A 202 -9.61 -6.01 11.18
N ALA A 203 -8.93 -5.05 11.79
CA ALA A 203 -8.37 -5.19 13.14
C ALA A 203 -9.45 -5.17 14.23
N LEU A 204 -10.49 -4.34 14.07
CA LEU A 204 -11.59 -4.24 15.02
C LEU A 204 -12.58 -5.44 14.92
N GLY A 205 -12.71 -6.03 13.74
CA GLY A 205 -13.70 -7.09 13.48
C GLY A 205 -15.16 -6.65 13.60
N ARG A 206 -15.41 -5.34 13.81
CA ARG A 206 -16.72 -4.71 13.97
C ARG A 206 -16.64 -3.21 13.65
N PRO A 207 -17.77 -2.52 13.43
CA PRO A 207 -17.80 -1.07 13.34
C PRO A 207 -17.25 -0.40 14.60
N ALA A 208 -16.58 0.74 14.42
CA ALA A 208 -16.17 1.56 15.55
C ALA A 208 -17.39 2.12 16.29
N GLN A 209 -17.35 2.07 17.62
CA GLN A 209 -18.42 2.57 18.49
C GLN A 209 -17.95 3.74 19.36
N SER A 210 -16.64 3.95 19.46
CA SER A 210 -16.07 5.00 20.30
C SER A 210 -14.93 5.73 19.60
N LEU A 211 -14.86 7.03 19.84
CA LEU A 211 -13.90 7.95 19.27
C LEU A 211 -13.23 8.79 20.34
N LEU A 212 -11.90 8.86 20.29
CA LEU A 212 -11.11 9.79 21.08
C LEU A 212 -10.64 10.95 20.19
N LEU A 213 -10.97 12.16 20.57
CA LEU A 213 -10.48 13.38 19.92
C LEU A 213 -9.33 13.95 20.74
N ALA A 214 -8.15 14.07 20.13
CA ALA A 214 -6.95 14.60 20.77
C ALA A 214 -6.58 15.97 20.17
N ALA A 215 -6.45 16.98 21.02
CA ALA A 215 -5.99 18.31 20.67
C ALA A 215 -4.90 18.79 21.63
N GLU A 216 -4.24 19.88 21.32
CA GLU A 216 -3.39 20.56 22.28
C GLU A 216 -4.22 21.47 23.19
N GLU A 217 -5.30 22.06 22.67
CA GLU A 217 -6.21 22.93 23.40
C GLU A 217 -7.60 22.32 23.55
N PRO A 218 -8.29 22.52 24.71
CA PRO A 218 -9.61 21.93 24.97
C PRO A 218 -10.71 22.46 24.03
N GLU A 219 -10.60 23.71 23.62
CA GLU A 219 -11.62 24.46 22.87
C GLU A 219 -11.34 24.54 21.37
N ASP A 220 -10.61 23.57 20.79
CA ASP A 220 -10.34 23.55 19.35
C ASP A 220 -11.66 23.48 18.56
N PRO A 221 -12.00 24.52 17.77
CA PRO A 221 -13.29 24.56 17.07
C PRO A 221 -13.50 23.44 16.06
N ALA A 222 -12.42 22.97 15.42
CA ALA A 222 -12.48 21.87 14.46
C ALA A 222 -12.93 20.59 15.15
N LEU A 223 -12.41 20.32 16.35
CA LEU A 223 -12.83 19.15 17.12
C LEU A 223 -14.27 19.25 17.64
N THR A 224 -14.79 20.44 17.83
CA THR A 224 -16.20 20.62 18.26
C THR A 224 -17.15 20.16 17.16
N ALA A 225 -16.93 20.59 15.93
CA ALA A 225 -17.73 20.16 14.79
C ALA A 225 -17.66 18.63 14.57
N ILE A 226 -16.46 18.07 14.70
CA ILE A 226 -16.24 16.63 14.59
C ILE A 226 -16.95 15.86 15.69
N ALA A 227 -16.84 16.33 16.94
CA ALA A 227 -17.49 15.70 18.09
C ALA A 227 -18.99 15.63 17.92
N SER A 228 -19.64 16.77 17.56
CA SER A 228 -21.08 16.81 17.31
C SER A 228 -21.49 15.80 16.24
N ARG A 229 -20.84 15.86 15.08
CA ARG A 229 -21.14 14.98 13.94
C ARG A 229 -21.10 13.49 14.28
N TYR A 230 -20.08 13.07 15.03
CA TYR A 230 -19.94 11.65 15.36
C TYR A 230 -20.80 11.23 16.56
N SER A 231 -21.07 12.14 17.48
CA SER A 231 -22.08 11.90 18.53
C SER A 231 -23.48 11.73 17.91
N ASP A 232 -23.83 12.56 16.94
CA ASP A 232 -25.10 12.46 16.21
C ASP A 232 -25.20 11.15 15.39
N ALA A 233 -24.07 10.61 14.98
CA ALA A 233 -23.96 9.30 14.33
C ALA A 233 -23.98 8.12 15.33
N GLY A 234 -24.12 8.38 16.63
CA GLY A 234 -24.24 7.35 17.67
C GLY A 234 -22.93 6.83 18.25
N LEU A 235 -21.79 7.49 17.97
CA LEU A 235 -20.52 7.11 18.59
C LEU A 235 -20.36 7.76 19.97
N ALA A 236 -19.73 7.02 20.89
CA ALA A 236 -19.27 7.57 22.17
C ALA A 236 -18.01 8.40 21.91
N VAL A 237 -18.15 9.74 21.90
CA VAL A 237 -17.05 10.65 21.62
C VAL A 237 -16.49 11.20 22.93
N ARG A 238 -15.17 11.13 23.10
CA ARG A 238 -14.44 11.67 24.24
C ARG A 238 -13.32 12.59 23.75
N ARG A 239 -13.17 13.76 24.36
CA ARG A 239 -12.10 14.70 24.08
C ARG A 239 -10.99 14.59 25.12
N VAL A 240 -9.75 14.75 24.69
CA VAL A 240 -8.57 14.80 25.55
C VAL A 240 -7.57 15.82 25.02
N THR A 241 -6.77 16.37 25.94
CA THR A 241 -5.67 17.28 25.59
C THR A 241 -4.32 16.71 26.00
N GLY A 242 -3.37 16.81 25.06
CA GLY A 242 -2.00 16.35 25.25
C GLY A 242 -1.78 14.83 25.22
N GLY A 243 -0.57 14.45 24.89
CA GLY A 243 -0.18 13.03 24.68
C GLY A 243 -0.34 12.14 25.92
N SER A 244 -0.17 12.70 27.14
CA SER A 244 -0.35 11.93 28.39
C SER A 244 -1.80 11.47 28.58
N ALA A 245 -2.78 12.28 28.18
CA ALA A 245 -4.19 11.90 28.28
C ALA A 245 -4.55 10.83 27.24
N VAL A 246 -3.96 10.89 26.04
CA VAL A 246 -4.08 9.84 25.03
C VAL A 246 -3.50 8.51 25.54
N GLU A 247 -2.30 8.55 26.13
CA GLU A 247 -1.65 7.36 26.70
C GLU A 247 -2.49 6.71 27.80
N LYS A 248 -3.02 7.50 28.73
CA LYS A 248 -3.95 7.02 29.76
C LYS A 248 -5.23 6.40 29.19
N ALA A 249 -5.74 6.95 28.09
CA ALA A 249 -6.90 6.40 27.42
C ALA A 249 -6.61 5.05 26.75
N LEU A 250 -5.44 4.89 26.18
CA LEU A 250 -5.00 3.66 25.53
C LEU A 250 -4.64 2.54 26.54
N ALA A 251 -4.15 2.92 27.71
CA ALA A 251 -3.81 1.96 28.76
C ALA A 251 -5.04 1.25 29.36
N ARG A 252 -6.22 1.84 29.27
CA ARG A 252 -7.46 1.27 29.82
C ARG A 252 -8.07 0.25 28.84
N VAL A 253 -7.66 -0.99 28.89
CA VAL A 253 -8.11 -2.04 27.93
C VAL A 253 -9.62 -2.11 27.79
N ALA A 254 -10.38 -2.08 28.90
CA ALA A 254 -11.84 -2.17 28.89
C ALA A 254 -12.57 -0.90 28.36
N ALA A 255 -11.89 0.25 28.34
CA ALA A 255 -12.45 1.53 27.89
C ALA A 255 -11.57 2.19 26.81
N ARG A 256 -10.83 1.37 26.08
CA ARG A 256 -10.00 1.83 24.98
C ARG A 256 -10.87 2.32 23.84
N PRO A 257 -10.56 3.47 23.22
CA PRO A 257 -11.31 3.94 22.08
C PRO A 257 -11.08 3.03 20.87
N ASP A 258 -12.07 2.91 20.00
CA ASP A 258 -11.93 2.18 18.73
C ASP A 258 -11.16 3.01 17.70
N ALA A 259 -11.28 4.35 17.78
CA ALA A 259 -10.54 5.26 16.91
C ALA A 259 -10.03 6.48 17.67
N ILE A 260 -8.93 7.05 17.20
CA ILE A 260 -8.36 8.32 17.66
C ILE A 260 -8.23 9.27 16.49
N VAL A 261 -8.66 10.49 16.69
CA VAL A 261 -8.40 11.62 15.80
C VAL A 261 -7.59 12.64 16.52
N ALA A 262 -6.50 13.07 15.93
CA ALA A 262 -5.66 14.14 16.46
C ALA A 262 -5.61 15.31 15.48
N THR A 263 -5.66 16.53 16.01
CA THR A 263 -5.34 17.72 15.21
C THR A 263 -3.88 17.69 14.78
N ALA A 264 -3.53 18.48 13.76
CA ALA A 264 -2.15 18.57 13.28
C ALA A 264 -1.17 18.91 14.42
N ALA A 265 -1.55 19.83 15.32
CA ALA A 265 -0.75 20.20 16.48
C ALA A 265 -0.55 19.04 17.47
N ALA A 266 -1.59 18.23 17.71
CA ALA A 266 -1.55 17.10 18.63
C ALA A 266 -1.02 15.79 17.99
N ALA A 267 -0.81 15.76 16.67
CA ALA A 267 -0.51 14.55 15.91
C ALA A 267 0.74 13.82 16.43
N ALA A 268 1.86 14.53 16.55
CA ALA A 268 3.13 13.94 16.98
C ALA A 268 3.08 13.42 18.44
N ALA A 269 2.37 14.11 19.31
CA ALA A 269 2.20 13.68 20.71
C ALA A 269 1.28 12.44 20.79
N THR A 270 0.24 12.39 19.97
CA THR A 270 -0.68 11.25 19.87
C THR A 270 0.02 10.01 19.33
N GLU A 271 0.82 10.15 18.29
CA GLU A 271 1.57 9.04 17.68
C GLU A 271 2.55 8.43 18.69
N ARG A 272 3.35 9.27 19.38
CA ARG A 272 4.24 8.79 20.44
C ARG A 272 3.50 8.10 21.59
N ALA A 273 2.33 8.59 21.96
CA ALA A 273 1.50 7.97 23.00
C ALA A 273 0.97 6.60 22.56
N TRP A 274 0.55 6.49 21.31
CA TRP A 274 0.09 5.23 20.72
C TRP A 274 1.23 4.20 20.61
N GLU A 275 2.43 4.63 20.24
CA GLU A 275 3.63 3.78 20.20
C GLU A 275 4.01 3.28 21.60
N ARG A 276 4.05 4.18 22.60
CA ARG A 276 4.34 3.78 23.99
C ARG A 276 3.29 2.82 24.58
N ALA A 277 2.06 2.92 24.10
CA ALA A 277 1.00 1.98 24.49
C ALA A 277 1.09 0.61 23.79
N GLY A 278 2.14 0.36 23.01
CA GLY A 278 2.33 -0.89 22.29
C GLY A 278 1.50 -0.99 21.00
N ARG A 279 1.19 0.13 20.39
CA ARG A 279 0.43 0.21 19.12
C ARG A 279 -0.85 -0.63 19.16
N PRO A 280 -1.75 -0.43 20.11
CA PRO A 280 -2.98 -1.20 20.21
C PRO A 280 -3.79 -1.07 18.90
N GLY A 281 -4.63 -2.06 18.60
CA GLY A 281 -5.49 -2.11 17.40
C GLY A 281 -6.59 -1.04 17.42
N VAL A 282 -6.17 0.23 17.41
CA VAL A 282 -7.01 1.42 17.38
C VAL A 282 -6.70 2.17 16.09
N LEU A 283 -7.73 2.63 15.39
CA LEU A 283 -7.54 3.50 14.23
C LEU A 283 -7.00 4.84 14.69
N VAL A 284 -5.78 5.17 14.31
CA VAL A 284 -5.18 6.48 14.59
C VAL A 284 -5.17 7.30 13.30
N HIS A 285 -5.83 8.45 13.35
CA HIS A 285 -5.80 9.43 12.27
C HIS A 285 -5.06 10.69 12.74
N LEU A 286 -3.92 10.94 12.09
CA LEU A 286 -3.09 12.11 12.31
C LEU A 286 -3.31 13.04 11.13
N SER A 287 -3.77 14.25 11.39
CA SER A 287 -4.10 15.19 10.32
C SER A 287 -2.98 16.19 10.11
N ASP A 288 -2.38 16.17 8.97
CA ASP A 288 -1.53 17.22 8.39
C ASP A 288 -2.32 18.13 7.43
N ASP A 289 -3.63 18.00 7.42
CA ASP A 289 -4.53 18.65 6.49
C ASP A 289 -5.44 19.65 7.25
N PRO A 290 -5.52 20.91 6.87
CA PRO A 290 -6.30 21.92 7.58
C PRO A 290 -7.82 21.75 7.47
N ASP A 291 -8.33 20.97 6.51
CA ASP A 291 -9.77 20.62 6.44
C ASP A 291 -9.96 19.13 6.76
N PRO A 292 -9.99 18.85 8.04
CA PRO A 292 -9.31 17.66 8.26
C PRO A 292 -10.21 16.50 8.42
N VAL A 293 -10.56 16.16 8.90
CA VAL A 293 -10.67 15.05 9.79
C VAL A 293 -12.05 14.44 9.75
N ALA A 294 -13.05 15.24 9.71
CA ALA A 294 -14.44 14.81 9.73
C ALA A 294 -14.80 13.92 8.54
N VAL A 295 -14.19 14.19 7.41
CA VAL A 295 -14.46 13.48 6.15
C VAL A 295 -13.79 12.10 6.10
N ARG A 296 -12.84 11.81 6.98
CA ARG A 296 -11.85 10.74 6.75
C ARG A 296 -11.82 9.65 7.79
N LEU A 297 -12.43 9.90 8.93
CA LEU A 297 -12.84 8.87 9.85
C LEU A 297 -14.31 8.58 9.61
N ASP A 298 -14.56 7.91 8.54
CA ASP A 298 -15.86 7.31 8.40
C ASP A 298 -15.97 6.14 9.38
N VAL A 299 -16.15 6.49 10.63
CA VAL A 299 -16.45 5.58 11.71
C VAL A 299 -17.95 5.31 11.81
N ARG A 300 -18.71 5.64 10.78
CA ARG A 300 -20.12 5.31 10.74
C ARG A 300 -20.31 3.80 10.84
N PRO A 301 -21.44 3.37 11.45
CA PRO A 301 -21.83 1.97 11.39
C PRO A 301 -21.86 1.56 9.92
N TRP A 302 -21.12 0.57 9.62
CA TRP A 302 -20.90 0.06 8.29
C TRP A 302 -22.20 -0.50 7.76
N GLY A 303 -22.72 0.13 6.79
CA GLY A 303 -23.91 -0.41 6.18
C GLY A 303 -24.36 0.32 4.93
N HIS A 304 -24.17 1.61 4.80
CA HIS A 304 -24.96 2.30 3.80
C HIS A 304 -24.32 3.38 2.96
N ASP A 305 -23.07 3.79 3.19
CA ASP A 305 -22.45 4.77 2.29
C ASP A 305 -21.09 4.30 1.78
N ARG A 306 -21.13 3.86 0.56
CA ARG A 306 -19.93 3.74 -0.27
C ARG A 306 -19.29 5.11 -0.31
N LEU A 307 -18.12 5.25 0.30
CA LEU A 307 -17.32 6.45 0.12
C LEU A 307 -17.01 6.58 -1.37
N ARG A 308 -17.71 7.49 -2.01
CA ARG A 308 -17.23 8.03 -3.26
C ARG A 308 -16.04 8.88 -2.90
N LEU A 309 -14.84 8.38 -3.17
CA LEU A 309 -13.62 9.17 -3.15
C LEU A 309 -13.61 10.10 -4.37
N THR A 310 -14.67 10.88 -4.52
CA THR A 310 -14.74 11.96 -5.48
C THR A 310 -14.32 13.21 -4.75
N GLU A 311 -13.07 13.57 -4.87
CA GLU A 311 -12.67 14.95 -4.66
C GLU A 311 -13.30 15.83 -5.76
N PRO A 312 -13.61 17.10 -5.47
CA PRO A 312 -14.00 18.06 -6.51
C PRO A 312 -12.82 18.22 -7.47
N GLY A 313 -12.88 17.58 -8.61
CA GLY A 313 -11.79 17.56 -9.60
C GLY A 313 -11.75 16.29 -10.45
N GLY A 314 -12.57 15.29 -10.15
CA GLY A 314 -12.97 14.30 -11.14
C GLY A 314 -11.97 13.20 -11.51
N HIS A 315 -10.91 12.99 -10.77
CA HIS A 315 -10.04 11.83 -11.00
C HIS A 315 -10.52 10.67 -10.13
N GLY A 316 -11.34 9.81 -10.73
CA GLY A 316 -12.10 8.78 -10.04
C GLY A 316 -11.24 7.69 -9.43
N LEU A 317 -11.07 7.74 -8.13
CA LEU A 317 -10.67 6.61 -7.31
C LEU A 317 -11.93 5.85 -6.93
N ALA A 318 -12.41 4.98 -7.79
CA ALA A 318 -13.54 4.13 -7.48
C ALA A 318 -13.01 2.83 -6.86
N PRO A 319 -13.34 2.52 -5.58
CA PRO A 319 -13.20 1.15 -5.10
C PRO A 319 -14.07 0.25 -5.98
N ARG A 320 -13.57 -0.93 -6.29
CA ARG A 320 -14.26 -1.93 -7.09
C ARG A 320 -15.10 -2.81 -6.16
N PRO A 321 -16.38 -2.48 -5.94
CA PRO A 321 -17.25 -3.21 -5.00
C PRO A 321 -17.54 -4.65 -5.46
N ASP A 322 -17.42 -4.92 -6.75
CA ASP A 322 -17.54 -6.24 -7.35
C ASP A 322 -16.41 -7.21 -6.92
N LEU A 323 -15.28 -6.67 -6.48
CA LEU A 323 -14.14 -7.45 -5.99
C LEU A 323 -14.19 -7.70 -4.46
N PHE A 324 -15.10 -7.02 -3.77
CA PHE A 324 -15.36 -7.18 -2.34
C PHE A 324 -16.85 -7.38 -2.13
N PRO A 325 -17.36 -8.60 -2.29
CA PRO A 325 -18.74 -8.89 -1.95
C PRO A 325 -19.05 -8.56 -0.49
N GLU A 326 -20.28 -8.22 -0.18
CA GLU A 326 -20.71 -7.76 1.17
C GLU A 326 -20.32 -8.70 2.32
N SER A 327 -20.08 -9.97 2.02
CA SER A 327 -19.58 -10.96 2.98
C SER A 327 -18.06 -10.84 3.28
N ASN A 328 -17.32 -10.02 2.55
CA ASN A 328 -15.92 -9.81 2.80
C ASN A 328 -15.74 -8.78 3.93
N PRO A 329 -15.02 -9.10 5.03
CA PRO A 329 -14.78 -8.15 6.12
C PRO A 329 -14.01 -6.90 5.69
N LEU A 330 -13.49 -6.88 4.47
CA LEU A 330 -12.82 -5.73 3.87
C LEU A 330 -13.75 -4.89 2.96
N ALA A 331 -14.99 -5.34 2.69
CA ALA A 331 -15.96 -4.64 1.86
C ALA A 331 -16.69 -3.53 2.62
#